data_14ce56bf14b35fbd777d10055d6bad96
#
_entry.id   14ce56bf14b35fbd777d10055d6bad96
#
_cell.length_a   1.000
_cell.length_b   1.000
_cell.length_c   1.000
_cell.angle_alpha   90.00
_cell.angle_beta   90.00
_cell.angle_gamma   90.00
#
_symmetry.space_group_name_H-M   'P 1'
#
loop_
_entity.id
_entity.type
_entity.pdbx_description
1 polymer ?
#
loop_
_entity_poly.entity_id
_entity_poly.type
_entity_poly.pdbx_seq_one_letter_code
_entity_poly.pdbx_strand_id
1 'polypeptide(L)'
;MKSSIFKKLILLSLLAYGHASYAESLKTVRIGSPDLTAGQKHAGGGVVDVLYNKKWIEQELAKQNVKVQWYFFKGAGPAINEALANNQLDFAFLGDLPPIIGKANGLDTQLLVPTARGITNYLAVRSDLSIKNFAELKGKRVGLLRGTADELSFVSALNSQGLKLSDVRVVNLDFNAVNAALAAKKIDASWGPSRFFSLRDKHIVNLPVSSRQLKGAGSTQGVFLGRQSFIRQHPNETQQVVTQVVKGLNWLSNEQNRVPQVALFFTQSGYPASIYAQELNGVNLKFLYSPLFDGYYTQQLQQKITLAKQQGLIRKNVDVKSWVNPSFVNQALEQSNLKTYWKPTQQYEYLKSVK
;
A
#
# COMPACT_ATOMS: atom_id res chain seq x y z
N MET A 1 41.80 -54.02 62.27
CA MET A 1 41.94 -54.69 60.99
C MET A 1 41.25 -53.84 59.97
N LYS A 2 41.92 -53.49 58.90
CA LYS A 2 41.70 -52.35 58.02
C LYS A 2 40.59 -52.63 56.99
N SER A 3 39.54 -51.79 56.94
CA SER A 3 38.56 -51.76 55.86
C SER A 3 38.88 -50.59 54.91
N SER A 4 39.19 -50.98 53.71
CA SER A 4 39.44 -50.08 52.60
C SER A 4 38.12 -49.59 52.00
N ILE A 5 37.84 -48.30 52.15
CA ILE A 5 36.68 -47.66 51.47
C ILE A 5 37.12 -47.23 50.09
N PHE A 6 36.73 -47.96 49.08
CA PHE A 6 36.87 -47.60 47.67
C PHE A 6 35.82 -46.52 47.32
N LYS A 7 36.24 -45.26 47.29
CA LYS A 7 35.41 -44.18 46.73
C LYS A 7 35.36 -44.31 45.22
N LYS A 8 34.26 -44.79 44.69
CA LYS A 8 33.95 -44.65 43.27
C LYS A 8 33.57 -43.22 42.98
N LEU A 9 34.46 -42.47 42.36
CA LEU A 9 34.18 -41.19 41.73
C LEU A 9 33.38 -41.48 40.44
N ILE A 10 32.07 -41.27 40.50
CA ILE A 10 31.26 -41.21 39.27
C ILE A 10 31.42 -39.82 38.71
N LEU A 11 32.23 -39.72 37.65
CA LEU A 11 32.34 -38.53 36.82
C LEU A 11 31.04 -38.41 36.03
N LEU A 12 30.08 -37.62 36.52
CA LEU A 12 28.92 -37.20 35.74
C LEU A 12 29.41 -36.19 34.68
N SER A 13 29.76 -36.67 33.51
CA SER A 13 29.90 -35.84 32.32
C SER A 13 28.49 -35.36 31.93
N LEU A 14 28.12 -34.16 32.39
CA LEU A 14 27.03 -33.39 31.83
C LEU A 14 27.37 -33.08 30.38
N LEU A 15 26.95 -33.93 29.47
CA LEU A 15 26.80 -33.61 28.05
C LEU A 15 25.70 -32.52 27.98
N ALA A 16 26.14 -31.26 28.03
CA ALA A 16 25.34 -30.14 27.62
C ALA A 16 25.09 -30.35 26.10
N TYR A 17 24.07 -31.07 25.75
CA TYR A 17 23.48 -31.02 24.42
C TYR A 17 22.94 -29.61 24.26
N GLY A 18 23.82 -28.71 23.78
CA GLY A 18 23.38 -27.49 23.20
C GLY A 18 22.40 -27.83 22.08
N HIS A 19 21.12 -27.71 22.37
CA HIS A 19 20.09 -27.67 21.35
C HIS A 19 20.42 -26.43 20.49
N ALA A 20 21.31 -26.58 19.52
CA ALA A 20 21.34 -25.69 18.39
C ALA A 20 19.94 -25.81 17.79
N SER A 21 19.04 -24.90 18.17
CA SER A 21 17.82 -24.67 17.42
C SER A 21 18.29 -24.38 16.00
N TYR A 22 18.33 -25.39 15.15
CA TYR A 22 18.38 -25.19 13.72
C TYR A 22 17.11 -24.40 13.40
N ALA A 23 17.24 -23.08 13.36
CA ALA A 23 16.18 -22.24 12.81
C ALA A 23 15.91 -22.83 11.42
N GLU A 24 14.72 -23.35 11.20
CA GLU A 24 14.32 -23.91 9.92
C GLU A 24 14.61 -22.83 8.87
N SER A 25 15.47 -23.17 7.89
CA SER A 25 15.90 -22.20 6.90
C SER A 25 14.67 -21.67 6.17
N LEU A 26 14.55 -20.35 6.05
CA LEU A 26 13.46 -19.72 5.33
C LEU A 26 13.39 -20.28 3.91
N LYS A 27 12.25 -20.84 3.53
CA LYS A 27 12.06 -21.43 2.18
C LYS A 27 11.32 -20.50 1.24
N THR A 28 10.45 -19.65 1.79
CA THR A 28 9.55 -18.83 0.98
C THR A 28 9.22 -17.54 1.68
N VAL A 29 9.27 -16.43 0.93
CA VAL A 29 8.74 -15.11 1.30
C VAL A 29 7.41 -14.91 0.58
N ARG A 30 6.36 -14.57 1.32
CA ARG A 30 4.98 -14.41 0.84
C ARG A 30 4.58 -12.94 0.87
N ILE A 31 4.26 -12.39 -0.31
CA ILE A 31 3.96 -10.97 -0.49
C ILE A 31 2.54 -10.79 -1.02
N GLY A 32 1.73 -10.03 -0.29
CA GLY A 32 0.36 -9.70 -0.68
C GLY A 32 0.24 -8.32 -1.34
N SER A 33 -0.67 -8.20 -2.29
CA SER A 33 -1.06 -6.93 -2.91
C SER A 33 -2.54 -6.95 -3.29
N PRO A 34 -3.24 -5.81 -3.28
CA PRO A 34 -4.53 -5.70 -3.95
C PRO A 34 -4.39 -6.05 -5.44
N ASP A 35 -5.40 -6.69 -6.01
CA ASP A 35 -5.49 -6.91 -7.46
C ASP A 35 -6.30 -5.78 -8.11
N LEU A 36 -5.60 -4.90 -8.82
CA LEU A 36 -6.18 -3.72 -9.47
C LEU A 36 -6.40 -3.92 -10.98
N THR A 37 -6.26 -5.14 -11.47
CA THR A 37 -6.36 -5.44 -12.89
C THR A 37 -7.80 -5.35 -13.41
N ALA A 38 -7.93 -4.91 -14.67
CA ALA A 38 -9.14 -5.11 -15.47
C ALA A 38 -9.02 -6.31 -16.43
N GLY A 39 -7.82 -6.92 -16.51
CA GLY A 39 -7.49 -8.02 -17.44
C GLY A 39 -7.30 -9.36 -16.73
N GLN A 40 -6.63 -10.27 -17.45
CA GLN A 40 -6.30 -11.61 -16.93
C GLN A 40 -4.97 -11.68 -16.17
N LYS A 41 -4.08 -10.71 -16.36
CA LYS A 41 -2.83 -10.59 -15.60
C LYS A 41 -3.08 -9.94 -14.26
N HIS A 42 -2.20 -10.16 -13.29
CA HIS A 42 -2.26 -9.47 -12.02
C HIS A 42 -1.60 -8.09 -12.10
N ALA A 43 -2.17 -7.11 -11.43
CA ALA A 43 -1.61 -5.77 -11.28
C ALA A 43 -1.88 -5.23 -9.87
N GLY A 44 -0.83 -4.80 -9.19
CA GLY A 44 -0.92 -4.13 -7.89
C GLY A 44 -0.75 -2.61 -7.97
N GLY A 45 -0.36 -2.11 -9.15
CA GLY A 45 -0.07 -0.70 -9.41
C GLY A 45 1.30 -0.26 -8.88
N GLY A 46 1.82 0.81 -9.47
CA GLY A 46 3.05 1.46 -9.01
C GLY A 46 4.25 0.51 -8.87
N VAL A 47 4.89 0.55 -7.70
CA VAL A 47 6.09 -0.25 -7.44
C VAL A 47 5.84 -1.77 -7.46
N VAL A 48 4.63 -2.22 -7.15
CA VAL A 48 4.27 -3.64 -7.21
C VAL A 48 4.43 -4.17 -8.64
N ASP A 49 3.90 -3.45 -9.62
CA ASP A 49 4.00 -3.86 -11.02
C ASP A 49 5.45 -3.88 -11.52
N VAL A 50 6.29 -2.94 -11.06
CA VAL A 50 7.73 -2.94 -11.38
C VAL A 50 8.40 -4.17 -10.80
N LEU A 51 8.20 -4.45 -9.53
CA LEU A 51 8.85 -5.57 -8.83
C LEU A 51 8.39 -6.91 -9.39
N TYR A 52 7.07 -7.07 -9.59
CA TYR A 52 6.48 -8.29 -10.13
C TYR A 52 6.93 -8.60 -11.55
N ASN A 53 7.02 -7.56 -12.42
CA ASN A 53 7.47 -7.73 -13.80
C ASN A 53 8.98 -7.99 -13.91
N LYS A 54 9.78 -7.21 -13.18
CA LYS A 54 11.25 -7.28 -13.24
C LYS A 54 11.85 -8.40 -12.38
N LYS A 55 11.05 -9.01 -11.50
CA LYS A 55 11.44 -10.11 -10.60
C LYS A 55 12.68 -9.82 -9.75
N TRP A 56 12.86 -8.57 -9.33
CA TRP A 56 14.06 -8.19 -8.59
C TRP A 56 14.12 -8.80 -7.18
N ILE A 57 12.97 -8.96 -6.50
CA ILE A 57 12.94 -9.62 -5.19
C ILE A 57 13.26 -11.09 -5.35
N GLU A 58 12.68 -11.76 -6.34
CA GLU A 58 12.92 -13.17 -6.64
C GLU A 58 14.40 -13.44 -6.97
N GLN A 59 15.00 -12.59 -7.82
CA GLN A 59 16.41 -12.70 -8.20
C GLN A 59 17.34 -12.52 -7.00
N GLU A 60 17.01 -11.61 -6.08
CA GLU A 60 17.82 -11.37 -4.89
C GLU A 60 17.76 -12.53 -3.91
N LEU A 61 16.53 -12.98 -3.58
CA LEU A 61 16.33 -14.03 -2.58
C LEU A 61 16.71 -15.43 -3.09
N ALA A 62 16.67 -15.65 -4.40
CA ALA A 62 17.14 -16.91 -5.00
C ALA A 62 18.62 -17.20 -4.73
N LYS A 63 19.45 -16.18 -4.47
CA LYS A 63 20.87 -16.34 -4.07
C LYS A 63 21.02 -17.11 -2.76
N GLN A 64 19.97 -17.17 -1.95
CA GLN A 64 19.92 -17.88 -0.67
C GLN A 64 18.93 -19.07 -0.71
N ASN A 65 18.52 -19.50 -1.91
CA ASN A 65 17.53 -20.55 -2.12
C ASN A 65 16.14 -20.25 -1.51
N VAL A 66 15.80 -18.95 -1.35
CA VAL A 66 14.50 -18.50 -0.87
C VAL A 66 13.61 -18.17 -2.06
N LYS A 67 12.41 -18.77 -2.11
CA LYS A 67 11.38 -18.50 -3.11
C LYS A 67 10.56 -17.29 -2.73
N VAL A 68 10.00 -16.60 -3.72
CA VAL A 68 9.02 -15.53 -3.52
C VAL A 68 7.69 -15.97 -4.09
N GLN A 69 6.62 -15.80 -3.32
CA GLN A 69 5.25 -16.04 -3.74
C GLN A 69 4.44 -14.76 -3.62
N TRP A 70 3.85 -14.33 -4.75
CA TRP A 70 2.94 -13.19 -4.80
C TRP A 70 1.49 -13.66 -4.70
N TYR A 71 0.72 -12.93 -3.93
CA TYR A 71 -0.72 -13.14 -3.75
C TYR A 71 -1.45 -11.84 -4.08
N PHE A 72 -2.36 -11.92 -5.06
CA PHE A 72 -3.15 -10.78 -5.50
C PHE A 72 -4.60 -10.95 -5.07
N PHE A 73 -5.12 -9.98 -4.34
CA PHE A 73 -6.42 -10.06 -3.67
C PHE A 73 -7.44 -9.13 -4.31
N LYS A 74 -8.48 -9.68 -4.94
CA LYS A 74 -9.63 -8.90 -5.44
C LYS A 74 -10.42 -8.25 -4.31
N GLY A 75 -10.48 -8.88 -3.12
CA GLY A 75 -11.03 -8.30 -1.90
C GLY A 75 -10.15 -7.20 -1.28
N ALA A 76 -9.03 -6.85 -1.93
CA ALA A 76 -8.11 -5.77 -1.57
C ALA A 76 -7.67 -5.81 -0.09
N GLY A 77 -7.62 -4.64 0.56
CA GLY A 77 -7.10 -4.50 1.91
C GLY A 77 -7.74 -5.37 2.99
N PRO A 78 -9.07 -5.50 3.06
CA PRO A 78 -9.71 -6.39 4.03
C PRO A 78 -9.23 -7.85 3.92
N ALA A 79 -9.17 -8.40 2.71
CA ALA A 79 -8.70 -9.77 2.49
C ALA A 79 -7.19 -9.94 2.82
N ILE A 80 -6.38 -8.92 2.56
CA ILE A 80 -4.95 -8.92 2.93
C ILE A 80 -4.78 -8.89 4.45
N ASN A 81 -5.57 -8.08 5.17
CA ASN A 81 -5.53 -8.07 6.64
C ASN A 81 -5.89 -9.43 7.22
N GLU A 82 -6.88 -10.12 6.66
CA GLU A 82 -7.26 -11.48 7.05
C GLU A 82 -6.10 -12.47 6.80
N ALA A 83 -5.47 -12.40 5.62
CA ALA A 83 -4.32 -13.26 5.30
C ALA A 83 -3.11 -12.98 6.21
N LEU A 84 -2.86 -11.70 6.60
CA LEU A 84 -1.84 -11.36 7.59
C LEU A 84 -2.18 -11.91 8.98
N ALA A 85 -3.45 -11.81 9.42
CA ALA A 85 -3.91 -12.33 10.69
C ALA A 85 -3.74 -13.85 10.78
N ASN A 86 -3.94 -14.56 9.68
CA ASN A 86 -3.81 -16.00 9.56
C ASN A 86 -2.36 -16.47 9.24
N ASN A 87 -1.36 -15.57 9.33
CA ASN A 87 0.04 -15.87 9.03
C ASN A 87 0.28 -16.42 7.59
N GLN A 88 -0.60 -16.08 6.64
CA GLN A 88 -0.49 -16.49 5.24
C GLN A 88 0.40 -15.57 4.40
N LEU A 89 0.70 -14.38 4.92
CA LEU A 89 1.60 -13.40 4.30
C LEU A 89 2.70 -12.99 5.27
N ASP A 90 3.87 -12.63 4.73
CA ASP A 90 4.99 -12.08 5.49
C ASP A 90 5.07 -10.57 5.29
N PHE A 91 4.78 -10.11 4.07
CA PHE A 91 4.74 -8.72 3.67
C PHE A 91 3.47 -8.40 2.90
N ALA A 92 3.11 -7.12 2.87
CA ALA A 92 2.01 -6.64 2.03
C ALA A 92 2.26 -5.21 1.54
N PHE A 93 1.75 -4.93 0.33
CA PHE A 93 1.55 -3.59 -0.21
C PHE A 93 0.10 -3.20 0.01
N LEU A 94 -0.14 -2.05 0.62
CA LEU A 94 -1.49 -1.58 0.94
C LEU A 94 -1.61 -0.07 0.73
N GLY A 95 -2.83 0.40 0.53
CA GLY A 95 -3.17 1.80 0.77
C GLY A 95 -3.27 2.10 2.26
N ASP A 96 -3.61 3.32 2.63
CA ASP A 96 -3.49 3.81 4.01
C ASP A 96 -4.50 3.24 5.02
N LEU A 97 -5.78 3.07 4.68
CA LEU A 97 -6.79 2.63 5.64
C LEU A 97 -6.66 1.17 6.10
N PRO A 98 -6.45 0.19 5.20
CA PRO A 98 -6.37 -1.21 5.61
C PRO A 98 -5.32 -1.49 6.69
N PRO A 99 -4.06 -1.02 6.59
CA PRO A 99 -3.08 -1.25 7.63
C PRO A 99 -3.44 -0.54 8.95
N ILE A 100 -4.11 0.64 8.90
CA ILE A 100 -4.60 1.33 10.09
C ILE A 100 -5.63 0.45 10.81
N ILE A 101 -6.61 -0.11 10.08
CA ILE A 101 -7.62 -1.03 10.65
C ILE A 101 -6.92 -2.28 11.22
N GLY A 102 -6.01 -2.88 10.47
CA GLY A 102 -5.27 -4.06 10.91
C GLY A 102 -4.52 -3.81 12.22
N LYS A 103 -3.74 -2.73 12.29
CA LYS A 103 -2.98 -2.35 13.48
C LYS A 103 -3.88 -2.05 14.68
N ALA A 104 -4.96 -1.31 14.48
CA ALA A 104 -5.94 -1.00 15.54
C ALA A 104 -6.64 -2.26 16.08
N ASN A 105 -6.80 -3.29 15.24
CA ASN A 105 -7.36 -4.60 15.62
C ASN A 105 -6.30 -5.58 16.17
N GLY A 106 -5.04 -5.16 16.30
CA GLY A 106 -4.00 -5.95 16.95
C GLY A 106 -3.09 -6.73 16.00
N LEU A 107 -3.15 -6.52 14.69
CA LEU A 107 -2.16 -7.10 13.79
C LEU A 107 -0.77 -6.59 14.14
N ASP A 108 0.14 -7.52 14.41
CA ASP A 108 1.53 -7.22 14.77
C ASP A 108 2.36 -6.95 13.50
N THR A 109 2.18 -5.74 12.96
CA THR A 109 2.84 -5.28 11.73
C THR A 109 3.71 -4.06 11.99
N GLN A 110 4.71 -3.85 11.13
CA GLN A 110 5.50 -2.62 11.04
C GLN A 110 5.45 -2.05 9.62
N LEU A 111 5.38 -0.72 9.51
CA LEU A 111 5.51 -0.01 8.24
C LEU A 111 7.00 0.13 7.91
N LEU A 112 7.39 -0.36 6.74
CA LEU A 112 8.80 -0.45 6.32
C LEU A 112 9.18 0.59 5.26
N VAL A 113 8.27 0.89 4.31
CA VAL A 113 8.54 1.82 3.20
C VAL A 113 7.25 2.49 2.75
N PRO A 114 7.16 3.84 2.71
CA PRO A 114 6.19 4.53 1.88
C PRO A 114 6.36 4.16 0.41
N THR A 115 5.29 3.76 -0.27
CA THR A 115 5.38 3.30 -1.67
C THR A 115 4.74 4.25 -2.67
N ALA A 116 3.85 5.11 -2.20
CA ALA A 116 3.28 6.22 -2.95
C ALA A 116 2.73 7.26 -1.98
N ARG A 117 2.65 8.51 -2.42
CA ARG A 117 2.09 9.61 -1.65
C ARG A 117 1.25 10.54 -2.52
N GLY A 118 0.13 10.99 -1.99
CA GLY A 118 -0.72 11.95 -2.69
C GLY A 118 -1.38 11.39 -3.96
N ILE A 119 -1.60 10.07 -4.07
CA ILE A 119 -2.26 9.46 -5.24
C ILE A 119 -3.60 10.16 -5.46
N THR A 120 -3.82 10.62 -6.70
CA THR A 120 -5.03 11.33 -7.06
C THR A 120 -6.22 10.39 -7.12
N ASN A 121 -7.32 10.83 -6.50
CA ASN A 121 -8.64 10.22 -6.66
C ASN A 121 -9.58 11.20 -7.37
N TYR A 122 -10.57 10.66 -8.04
CA TYR A 122 -11.53 11.35 -8.88
C TYR A 122 -12.95 11.02 -8.45
N LEU A 123 -13.82 12.01 -8.45
CA LEU A 123 -15.25 11.81 -8.36
C LEU A 123 -15.76 11.39 -9.75
N ALA A 124 -16.15 10.11 -9.88
CA ALA A 124 -16.80 9.60 -11.07
C ALA A 124 -18.32 9.71 -10.90
N VAL A 125 -18.96 10.45 -11.79
CA VAL A 125 -20.42 10.70 -11.80
C VAL A 125 -20.96 10.19 -13.11
N ARG A 126 -22.07 9.48 -13.09
CA ARG A 126 -22.77 9.08 -14.32
C ARG A 126 -22.97 10.28 -15.25
N SER A 127 -22.71 10.09 -16.55
CA SER A 127 -22.76 11.16 -17.55
C SER A 127 -24.15 11.77 -17.77
N ASP A 128 -25.21 11.03 -17.43
CA ASP A 128 -26.60 11.50 -17.53
C ASP A 128 -27.05 12.31 -16.28
N LEU A 129 -26.17 12.54 -15.31
CA LEU A 129 -26.42 13.35 -14.12
C LEU A 129 -25.61 14.66 -14.15
N SER A 130 -26.28 15.77 -13.82
CA SER A 130 -25.66 17.11 -13.79
C SER A 130 -24.99 17.40 -12.44
N ILE A 131 -24.19 16.45 -11.89
CA ILE A 131 -23.44 16.62 -10.65
C ILE A 131 -22.06 17.16 -10.95
N LYS A 132 -21.74 18.35 -10.47
CA LYS A 132 -20.48 19.07 -10.72
C LYS A 132 -19.58 19.21 -9.51
N ASN A 133 -20.13 19.02 -8.30
CA ASN A 133 -19.42 19.19 -7.03
C ASN A 133 -19.95 18.23 -5.96
N PHE A 134 -19.30 18.21 -4.80
CA PHE A 134 -19.67 17.32 -3.70
C PHE A 134 -21.02 17.64 -3.07
N ALA A 135 -21.45 18.93 -3.03
CA ALA A 135 -22.73 19.30 -2.42
C ALA A 135 -23.93 18.63 -3.12
N GLU A 136 -23.81 18.38 -4.41
CA GLU A 136 -24.84 17.72 -5.24
C GLU A 136 -24.89 16.19 -5.04
N LEU A 137 -23.96 15.62 -4.25
CA LEU A 137 -23.98 14.20 -3.89
C LEU A 137 -24.98 13.88 -2.76
N LYS A 138 -25.57 14.87 -2.08
CA LYS A 138 -26.52 14.60 -0.99
C LYS A 138 -27.64 13.66 -1.46
N GLY A 139 -27.85 12.57 -0.71
CA GLY A 139 -28.85 11.54 -0.98
C GLY A 139 -28.53 10.62 -2.17
N LYS A 140 -27.42 10.83 -2.89
CA LYS A 140 -27.03 10.00 -4.05
C LYS A 140 -26.42 8.67 -3.61
N ARG A 141 -26.53 7.65 -4.49
CA ARG A 141 -25.93 6.34 -4.30
C ARG A 141 -24.48 6.38 -4.75
N VAL A 142 -23.55 6.18 -3.83
CA VAL A 142 -22.10 6.20 -4.10
C VAL A 142 -21.53 4.82 -3.88
N GLY A 143 -20.97 4.21 -4.94
CA GLY A 143 -20.32 2.89 -4.88
C GLY A 143 -18.91 3.00 -4.34
N LEU A 144 -18.58 2.23 -3.30
CA LEU A 144 -17.26 2.16 -2.69
C LEU A 144 -17.01 0.76 -2.15
N LEU A 145 -15.76 0.30 -2.17
CA LEU A 145 -15.36 -0.90 -1.42
C LEU A 145 -14.96 -0.48 0.00
N ARG A 146 -15.75 -0.89 0.99
CA ARG A 146 -15.52 -0.55 2.39
C ARG A 146 -14.24 -1.19 2.93
N GLY A 147 -13.63 -0.54 3.92
CA GLY A 147 -12.37 -0.99 4.52
C GLY A 147 -11.14 -0.75 3.64
N THR A 148 -11.28 -0.04 2.51
CA THR A 148 -10.18 0.29 1.61
C THR A 148 -9.75 1.75 1.73
N ALA A 149 -8.58 2.08 1.15
CA ALA A 149 -8.10 3.45 1.08
C ALA A 149 -9.09 4.40 0.38
N ASP A 150 -9.87 3.91 -0.58
CA ASP A 150 -10.86 4.71 -1.30
C ASP A 150 -11.97 5.21 -0.36
N GLU A 151 -12.41 4.41 0.62
CA GLU A 151 -13.42 4.83 1.60
C GLU A 151 -12.94 6.01 2.45
N LEU A 152 -11.77 5.87 3.08
CA LEU A 152 -11.24 6.94 3.95
C LEU A 152 -10.88 8.19 3.13
N SER A 153 -10.39 8.00 1.93
CA SER A 153 -10.13 9.07 0.97
C SER A 153 -11.40 9.82 0.60
N PHE A 154 -12.50 9.11 0.32
CA PHE A 154 -13.80 9.73 0.05
C PHE A 154 -14.33 10.53 1.24
N VAL A 155 -14.23 9.96 2.44
CA VAL A 155 -14.60 10.69 3.69
C VAL A 155 -13.77 11.96 3.85
N SER A 156 -12.46 11.89 3.59
CA SER A 156 -11.58 13.07 3.63
C SER A 156 -12.00 14.14 2.61
N ALA A 157 -12.35 13.72 1.39
CA ALA A 157 -12.85 14.63 0.36
C ALA A 157 -14.20 15.27 0.75
N LEU A 158 -15.16 14.48 1.24
CA LEU A 158 -16.44 14.98 1.73
C LEU A 158 -16.25 16.01 2.85
N ASN A 159 -15.44 15.67 3.87
CA ASN A 159 -15.22 16.54 5.02
C ASN A 159 -14.56 17.87 4.60
N SER A 160 -13.67 17.86 3.62
CA SER A 160 -13.06 19.09 3.08
C SER A 160 -14.06 20.01 2.38
N GLN A 161 -15.24 19.48 2.05
CA GLN A 161 -16.37 20.19 1.43
C GLN A 161 -17.55 20.38 2.38
N GLY A 162 -17.34 20.20 3.69
CA GLY A 162 -18.39 20.38 4.72
C GLY A 162 -19.45 19.29 4.74
N LEU A 163 -19.21 18.14 4.13
CA LEU A 163 -20.14 17.01 4.07
C LEU A 163 -19.64 15.85 4.93
N LYS A 164 -20.57 14.97 5.30
CA LYS A 164 -20.33 13.72 6.03
C LYS A 164 -20.66 12.53 5.17
N LEU A 165 -20.14 11.36 5.52
CA LEU A 165 -20.48 10.11 4.83
C LEU A 165 -21.97 9.78 4.90
N SER A 166 -22.67 10.20 5.98
CA SER A 166 -24.11 10.06 6.15
C SER A 166 -24.94 10.90 5.18
N ASP A 167 -24.36 11.92 4.53
CA ASP A 167 -25.07 12.73 3.53
C ASP A 167 -25.27 12.00 2.20
N VAL A 168 -24.61 10.84 2.01
CA VAL A 168 -24.72 10.01 0.80
C VAL A 168 -25.16 8.58 1.16
N ARG A 169 -25.67 7.84 0.17
CA ARG A 169 -26.03 6.43 0.31
C ARG A 169 -24.90 5.55 -0.21
N VAL A 170 -24.04 5.06 0.69
CA VAL A 170 -22.93 4.20 0.30
C VAL A 170 -23.44 2.81 -0.07
N VAL A 171 -23.05 2.34 -1.27
CA VAL A 171 -23.27 0.98 -1.75
C VAL A 171 -21.92 0.27 -1.74
N ASN A 172 -21.80 -0.80 -0.94
CA ASN A 172 -20.56 -1.57 -0.82
C ASN A 172 -20.38 -2.49 -2.03
N LEU A 173 -19.40 -2.18 -2.88
CA LEU A 173 -19.12 -2.89 -4.13
C LEU A 173 -17.60 -2.99 -4.32
N ASP A 174 -17.11 -4.09 -4.87
CA ASP A 174 -15.74 -4.19 -5.32
C ASP A 174 -15.45 -3.30 -6.54
N PHE A 175 -14.18 -3.14 -6.90
CA PHE A 175 -13.76 -2.20 -7.93
C PHE A 175 -14.37 -2.50 -9.31
N ASN A 176 -14.55 -3.78 -9.67
CA ASN A 176 -15.17 -4.17 -10.94
C ASN A 176 -16.69 -4.02 -10.90
N ALA A 177 -17.32 -4.38 -9.77
CA ALA A 177 -18.74 -4.20 -9.55
C ALA A 177 -19.15 -2.72 -9.57
N VAL A 178 -18.29 -1.80 -9.04
CA VAL A 178 -18.50 -0.34 -9.16
C VAL A 178 -18.59 0.08 -10.62
N ASN A 179 -17.65 -0.36 -11.47
CA ASN A 179 -17.64 0.00 -12.88
C ASN A 179 -18.90 -0.49 -13.60
N ALA A 180 -19.30 -1.74 -13.34
CA ALA A 180 -20.53 -2.32 -13.90
C ALA A 180 -21.78 -1.59 -13.39
N ALA A 181 -21.83 -1.23 -12.10
CA ALA A 181 -22.96 -0.53 -11.49
C ALA A 181 -23.15 0.90 -12.01
N LEU A 182 -22.04 1.62 -12.29
CA LEU A 182 -22.08 2.93 -12.97
C LEU A 182 -22.66 2.80 -14.38
N ALA A 183 -22.17 1.84 -15.17
CA ALA A 183 -22.64 1.59 -16.53
C ALA A 183 -24.13 1.16 -16.55
N ALA A 184 -24.54 0.31 -15.60
CA ALA A 184 -25.91 -0.17 -15.47
C ALA A 184 -26.86 0.83 -14.73
N LYS A 185 -26.40 2.03 -14.38
CA LYS A 185 -27.16 3.08 -13.66
C LYS A 185 -27.69 2.65 -12.28
N LYS A 186 -27.04 1.66 -11.65
CA LYS A 186 -27.42 1.17 -10.30
C LYS A 186 -26.86 2.04 -9.16
N ILE A 187 -25.77 2.77 -9.40
CA ILE A 187 -25.23 3.81 -8.54
C ILE A 187 -25.08 5.12 -9.32
N ASP A 188 -25.00 6.24 -8.63
CA ASP A 188 -25.00 7.58 -9.22
C ASP A 188 -23.58 8.11 -9.37
N ALA A 189 -22.69 7.74 -8.43
CA ALA A 189 -21.29 8.17 -8.40
C ALA A 189 -20.40 7.14 -7.73
N SER A 190 -19.08 7.37 -7.84
CA SER A 190 -18.05 6.67 -7.09
C SER A 190 -16.84 7.60 -6.89
N TRP A 191 -15.92 7.19 -6.01
CA TRP A 191 -14.67 7.87 -5.76
C TRP A 191 -13.51 6.88 -5.82
N GLY A 192 -12.40 7.26 -6.48
CA GLY A 192 -11.21 6.41 -6.58
C GLY A 192 -10.21 6.90 -7.61
N PRO A 193 -9.12 6.15 -7.82
CA PRO A 193 -8.03 6.55 -8.71
C PRO A 193 -8.43 6.51 -10.21
N SER A 194 -7.45 6.69 -11.07
CA SER A 194 -7.59 6.88 -12.53
C SER A 194 -8.29 5.74 -13.28
N ARG A 195 -8.65 4.61 -12.64
CA ARG A 195 -9.44 3.54 -13.28
C ARG A 195 -10.73 4.01 -13.96
N PHE A 196 -11.31 5.12 -13.47
CA PHE A 196 -12.53 5.71 -14.06
C PHE A 196 -12.30 6.42 -15.40
N PHE A 197 -11.06 6.67 -15.80
CA PHE A 197 -10.79 7.27 -17.09
C PHE A 197 -11.30 6.41 -18.25
N SER A 198 -11.23 5.07 -18.13
CA SER A 198 -11.80 4.17 -19.12
C SER A 198 -13.32 4.28 -19.28
N LEU A 199 -14.04 4.60 -18.20
CA LEU A 199 -15.49 4.85 -18.23
C LEU A 199 -15.80 6.24 -18.77
N ARG A 200 -14.97 7.24 -18.46
CA ARG A 200 -15.08 8.60 -19.02
C ARG A 200 -14.86 8.57 -20.53
N ASP A 201 -13.85 7.88 -21.01
CA ASP A 201 -13.52 7.78 -22.43
C ASP A 201 -14.63 7.06 -23.24
N LYS A 202 -15.45 6.24 -22.56
CA LYS A 202 -16.67 5.62 -23.08
C LYS A 202 -17.94 6.45 -22.84
N HIS A 203 -17.80 7.69 -22.36
CA HIS A 203 -18.91 8.59 -22.01
C HIS A 203 -19.93 8.00 -21.00
N ILE A 204 -19.49 7.05 -20.17
CA ILE A 204 -20.33 6.48 -19.10
C ILE A 204 -20.33 7.36 -17.86
N VAL A 205 -19.19 8.02 -17.56
CA VAL A 205 -19.05 8.95 -16.43
C VAL A 205 -18.38 10.25 -16.84
N ASN A 206 -18.64 11.29 -16.06
CA ASN A 206 -17.86 12.53 -15.98
C ASN A 206 -16.96 12.50 -14.75
N LEU A 207 -15.85 13.24 -14.76
CA LEU A 207 -14.91 13.36 -13.63
C LEU A 207 -14.79 14.83 -13.20
N PRO A 208 -15.83 15.41 -12.57
CA PRO A 208 -15.91 16.86 -12.33
C PRO A 208 -14.92 17.35 -11.27
N VAL A 209 -14.53 16.49 -10.31
CA VAL A 209 -13.64 16.87 -9.20
C VAL A 209 -12.59 15.80 -8.96
N SER A 210 -11.38 16.24 -8.59
CA SER A 210 -10.27 15.38 -8.17
C SER A 210 -9.67 15.87 -6.86
N SER A 211 -8.97 15.00 -6.15
CA SER A 211 -8.23 15.36 -4.94
C SER A 211 -7.11 16.39 -5.21
N ARG A 212 -6.63 16.52 -6.45
CA ARG A 212 -5.71 17.60 -6.83
C ARG A 212 -6.35 18.98 -6.67
N GLN A 213 -7.59 19.14 -7.16
CA GLN A 213 -8.36 20.38 -7.04
C GLN A 213 -8.71 20.68 -5.57
N LEU A 214 -8.78 19.67 -4.72
CA LEU A 214 -8.98 19.76 -3.28
C LEU A 214 -7.65 19.92 -2.50
N LYS A 215 -6.56 20.32 -3.15
CA LYS A 215 -5.23 20.52 -2.55
C LYS A 215 -4.73 19.28 -1.79
N GLY A 216 -5.02 18.09 -2.30
CA GLY A 216 -4.64 16.80 -1.73
C GLY A 216 -5.65 16.21 -0.73
N ALA A 217 -6.70 16.93 -0.34
CA ALA A 217 -7.79 16.31 0.43
C ALA A 217 -8.44 15.18 -0.40
N GLY A 218 -8.61 14.00 0.22
CA GLY A 218 -9.06 12.82 -0.52
C GLY A 218 -7.99 12.12 -1.37
N SER A 219 -6.71 12.49 -1.26
CA SER A 219 -5.63 11.67 -1.83
C SER A 219 -5.37 10.42 -0.98
N THR A 220 -4.81 9.39 -1.61
CA THR A 220 -4.38 8.17 -0.92
C THR A 220 -2.86 8.05 -0.84
N GLN A 221 -2.40 7.22 0.09
CA GLN A 221 -0.99 6.88 0.28
C GLN A 221 -0.81 5.38 0.06
N GLY A 222 0.38 4.98 -0.33
CA GLY A 222 0.77 3.58 -0.39
C GLY A 222 1.85 3.27 0.64
N VAL A 223 1.85 2.04 1.14
CA VAL A 223 2.84 1.56 2.10
C VAL A 223 3.18 0.09 1.85
N PHE A 224 4.44 -0.24 2.06
CA PHE A 224 4.92 -1.60 2.23
C PHE A 224 5.12 -1.88 3.73
N LEU A 225 4.56 -2.97 4.20
CA LEU A 225 4.62 -3.41 5.59
C LEU A 225 4.97 -4.87 5.70
N GLY A 226 5.43 -5.29 6.87
CA GLY A 226 5.71 -6.68 7.19
C GLY A 226 5.17 -7.07 8.56
N ARG A 227 4.95 -8.39 8.78
CA ARG A 227 4.66 -8.94 10.11
C ARG A 227 5.91 -8.78 10.99
N GLN A 228 5.73 -8.27 12.20
CA GLN A 228 6.84 -7.99 13.09
C GLN A 228 7.57 -9.29 13.53
N SER A 229 6.85 -10.39 13.67
CA SER A 229 7.44 -11.70 13.94
C SER A 229 8.40 -12.14 12.82
N PHE A 230 7.99 -11.97 11.56
CA PHE A 230 8.84 -12.29 10.42
C PHE A 230 10.07 -11.38 10.35
N ILE A 231 9.88 -10.06 10.53
CA ILE A 231 10.97 -9.08 10.51
C ILE A 231 12.03 -9.41 11.57
N ARG A 232 11.60 -9.82 12.78
CA ARG A 232 12.54 -10.20 13.86
C ARG A 232 13.30 -11.51 13.57
N GLN A 233 12.63 -12.49 12.95
CA GLN A 233 13.22 -13.78 12.64
C GLN A 233 14.12 -13.75 11.40
N HIS A 234 13.80 -12.87 10.43
CA HIS A 234 14.44 -12.79 9.11
C HIS A 234 14.82 -11.33 8.77
N PRO A 235 15.68 -10.67 9.58
CA PRO A 235 16.03 -9.27 9.35
C PRO A 235 16.84 -9.07 8.07
N ASN A 236 17.68 -10.03 7.67
CA ASN A 236 18.49 -9.93 6.46
C ASN A 236 17.61 -10.02 5.21
N GLU A 237 16.71 -10.98 5.14
CA GLU A 237 15.76 -11.13 4.02
C GLU A 237 14.81 -9.94 3.97
N THR A 238 14.38 -9.41 5.12
CA THR A 238 13.61 -8.17 5.20
C THR A 238 14.37 -7.00 4.58
N GLN A 239 15.66 -6.84 4.92
CA GLN A 239 16.51 -5.79 4.35
C GLN A 239 16.64 -5.95 2.84
N GLN A 240 16.86 -7.15 2.35
CA GLN A 240 16.98 -7.43 0.92
C GLN A 240 15.70 -7.08 0.17
N VAL A 241 14.52 -7.49 0.68
CA VAL A 241 13.23 -7.13 0.09
C VAL A 241 13.03 -5.61 0.08
N VAL A 242 13.28 -4.93 1.20
CA VAL A 242 13.18 -3.46 1.30
C VAL A 242 14.11 -2.77 0.30
N THR A 243 15.34 -3.27 0.13
CA THR A 243 16.29 -2.72 -0.84
C THR A 243 15.75 -2.82 -2.27
N GLN A 244 15.10 -3.93 -2.64
CA GLN A 244 14.47 -4.05 -3.96
C GLN A 244 13.23 -3.14 -4.10
N VAL A 245 12.46 -2.94 -3.04
CA VAL A 245 11.35 -1.96 -3.04
C VAL A 245 11.88 -0.55 -3.30
N VAL A 246 12.95 -0.13 -2.60
CA VAL A 246 13.60 1.18 -2.81
C VAL A 246 14.15 1.30 -4.23
N LYS A 247 14.76 0.25 -4.78
CA LYS A 247 15.20 0.20 -6.18
C LYS A 247 14.04 0.41 -7.16
N GLY A 248 12.88 -0.21 -6.90
CA GLY A 248 11.67 -0.04 -7.70
C GLY A 248 11.15 1.40 -7.65
N LEU A 249 11.14 2.01 -6.46
CA LEU A 249 10.75 3.41 -6.27
C LEU A 249 11.72 4.39 -6.93
N ASN A 250 13.02 4.08 -6.92
CA ASN A 250 14.03 4.87 -7.65
C ASN A 250 13.78 4.83 -9.16
N TRP A 251 13.49 3.64 -9.70
CA TRP A 251 13.16 3.49 -11.12
C TRP A 251 11.92 4.29 -11.49
N LEU A 252 10.86 4.26 -10.67
CA LEU A 252 9.64 5.03 -10.87
C LEU A 252 9.84 6.54 -10.72
N SER A 253 10.74 6.97 -9.85
CA SER A 253 11.03 8.39 -9.59
C SER A 253 11.85 9.05 -10.70
N ASN A 254 12.48 8.26 -11.58
CA ASN A 254 13.32 8.79 -12.65
C ASN A 254 12.47 9.24 -13.83
N GLU A 255 12.59 10.51 -14.22
CA GLU A 255 11.86 11.11 -15.35
C GLU A 255 12.09 10.38 -16.69
N GLN A 256 13.28 9.81 -16.89
CA GLN A 256 13.59 9.02 -18.07
C GLN A 256 12.73 7.75 -18.19
N ASN A 257 12.21 7.27 -17.07
CA ASN A 257 11.35 6.10 -17.02
C ASN A 257 9.85 6.44 -17.09
N ARG A 258 9.45 7.70 -17.27
CA ARG A 258 8.04 8.11 -17.34
C ARG A 258 7.27 7.37 -18.46
N VAL A 259 7.83 7.29 -19.65
CA VAL A 259 7.22 6.54 -20.77
C VAL A 259 7.30 5.02 -20.54
N PRO A 260 8.46 4.43 -20.17
CA PRO A 260 8.53 3.04 -19.77
C PRO A 260 7.55 2.60 -18.67
N GLN A 261 7.26 3.49 -17.69
CA GLN A 261 6.23 3.21 -16.66
C GLN A 261 4.85 3.01 -17.27
N VAL A 262 4.44 3.92 -18.17
CA VAL A 262 3.14 3.84 -18.86
C VAL A 262 2.99 2.53 -19.60
N ALA A 263 4.03 2.11 -20.34
CA ALA A 263 4.04 0.84 -21.07
C ALA A 263 3.93 -0.37 -20.14
N LEU A 264 4.65 -0.34 -19.00
CA LEU A 264 4.62 -1.40 -18.01
C LEU A 264 3.23 -1.51 -17.36
N PHE A 265 2.66 -0.40 -16.93
CA PHE A 265 1.34 -0.38 -16.29
C PHE A 265 0.23 -0.82 -17.25
N PHE A 266 0.27 -0.40 -18.51
CA PHE A 266 -0.62 -0.89 -19.56
C PHE A 266 -0.54 -2.42 -19.70
N THR A 267 0.69 -2.94 -19.80
CA THR A 267 0.91 -4.38 -20.00
C THR A 267 0.41 -5.23 -18.84
N GLN A 268 0.48 -4.71 -17.61
CA GLN A 268 0.06 -5.44 -16.41
C GLN A 268 -1.43 -5.30 -16.13
N SER A 269 -1.97 -4.11 -16.19
CA SER A 269 -3.31 -3.82 -15.70
C SER A 269 -4.44 -4.12 -16.69
N GLY A 270 -4.15 -4.09 -17.98
CA GLY A 270 -5.16 -4.17 -19.05
C GLY A 270 -5.95 -2.87 -19.27
N TYR A 271 -5.63 -1.78 -18.55
CA TYR A 271 -6.19 -0.45 -18.84
C TYR A 271 -5.39 0.24 -19.95
N PRO A 272 -6.01 1.10 -20.79
CA PRO A 272 -5.33 1.82 -21.87
C PRO A 272 -4.13 2.64 -21.39
N ALA A 273 -3.06 2.69 -22.17
CA ALA A 273 -1.85 3.47 -21.85
C ALA A 273 -2.14 4.96 -21.66
N SER A 274 -3.14 5.51 -22.37
CA SER A 274 -3.57 6.90 -22.23
C SER A 274 -3.99 7.28 -20.82
N ILE A 275 -4.56 6.34 -20.05
CA ILE A 275 -4.95 6.53 -18.64
C ILE A 275 -3.72 6.88 -17.80
N TYR A 276 -2.67 6.08 -17.92
CA TYR A 276 -1.43 6.27 -17.17
C TYR A 276 -0.64 7.49 -17.63
N ALA A 277 -0.64 7.77 -18.93
CA ALA A 277 -0.03 8.97 -19.47
C ALA A 277 -0.69 10.23 -18.91
N GLN A 278 -2.02 10.29 -18.85
CA GLN A 278 -2.77 11.39 -18.24
C GLN A 278 -2.54 11.49 -16.73
N GLU A 279 -2.58 10.36 -16.01
CA GLU A 279 -2.36 10.33 -14.56
C GLU A 279 -0.99 10.89 -14.17
N LEU A 280 0.05 10.52 -14.92
CA LEU A 280 1.42 10.93 -14.65
C LEU A 280 1.78 12.31 -15.25
N ASN A 281 0.91 12.91 -16.07
CA ASN A 281 1.20 14.21 -16.68
C ASN A 281 1.37 15.30 -15.63
N GLY A 282 2.49 16.04 -15.69
CA GLY A 282 2.83 17.10 -14.74
C GLY A 282 3.16 16.64 -13.32
N VAL A 283 3.09 15.34 -13.03
CA VAL A 283 3.34 14.80 -11.68
C VAL A 283 4.82 14.86 -11.32
N ASN A 284 5.11 15.30 -10.11
CA ASN A 284 6.43 15.21 -9.49
C ASN A 284 6.68 13.76 -9.07
N LEU A 285 7.36 12.99 -9.92
CA LEU A 285 7.60 11.55 -9.66
C LEU A 285 8.45 11.34 -8.40
N LYS A 286 9.37 12.24 -8.08
CA LYS A 286 10.17 12.15 -6.84
C LYS A 286 9.31 12.35 -5.60
N PHE A 287 8.28 13.19 -5.65
CA PHE A 287 7.32 13.31 -4.57
C PHE A 287 6.43 12.06 -4.49
N LEU A 288 5.81 11.67 -5.61
CA LEU A 288 4.87 10.55 -5.66
C LEU A 288 5.49 9.25 -5.14
N TYR A 289 6.72 8.94 -5.52
CA TYR A 289 7.41 7.68 -5.21
C TYR A 289 8.52 7.83 -4.17
N SER A 290 8.47 8.85 -3.32
CA SER A 290 9.46 8.98 -2.24
C SER A 290 9.26 7.92 -1.16
N PRO A 291 10.33 7.18 -0.79
CA PRO A 291 10.27 6.15 0.25
C PRO A 291 10.43 6.72 1.68
N LEU A 292 10.54 8.03 1.83
CA LEU A 292 10.89 8.65 3.11
C LEU A 292 9.69 8.70 4.05
N PHE A 293 9.88 8.31 5.30
CA PHE A 293 8.97 8.63 6.41
C PHE A 293 9.20 10.07 6.89
N ASP A 294 9.05 11.04 5.98
CA ASP A 294 9.21 12.45 6.27
C ASP A 294 7.98 13.08 6.96
N GLY A 295 8.06 14.40 7.22
CA GLY A 295 6.98 15.12 7.90
C GLY A 295 5.66 15.05 7.14
N TYR A 296 5.66 15.15 5.81
CA TYR A 296 4.44 15.01 5.02
C TYR A 296 3.78 13.64 5.23
N TYR A 297 4.54 12.55 5.03
CA TYR A 297 3.97 11.20 5.11
C TYR A 297 3.43 10.89 6.51
N THR A 298 4.21 11.19 7.55
CA THR A 298 3.83 10.89 8.94
C THR A 298 2.66 11.74 9.43
N GLN A 299 2.57 13.01 9.02
CA GLN A 299 1.41 13.86 9.31
C GLN A 299 0.14 13.35 8.61
N GLN A 300 0.24 12.99 7.32
CA GLN A 300 -0.89 12.41 6.59
C GLN A 300 -1.37 11.10 7.24
N LEU A 301 -0.44 10.22 7.63
CA LEU A 301 -0.78 8.98 8.33
C LEU A 301 -1.51 9.26 9.65
N GLN A 302 -1.00 10.20 10.46
CA GLN A 302 -1.64 10.60 11.71
C GLN A 302 -3.04 11.19 11.50
N GLN A 303 -3.21 12.05 10.50
CA GLN A 303 -4.52 12.63 10.15
C GLN A 303 -5.52 11.54 9.75
N LYS A 304 -5.08 10.54 8.97
CA LYS A 304 -5.91 9.41 8.55
C LYS A 304 -6.29 8.49 9.71
N ILE A 305 -5.40 8.25 10.65
CA ILE A 305 -5.70 7.52 11.90
C ILE A 305 -6.79 8.28 12.69
N THR A 306 -6.61 9.58 12.86
CA THR A 306 -7.59 10.44 13.56
C THR A 306 -8.95 10.39 12.86
N LEU A 307 -8.97 10.54 11.55
CA LEU A 307 -10.18 10.49 10.74
C LEU A 307 -10.86 9.11 10.82
N ALA A 308 -10.10 8.04 10.71
CA ALA A 308 -10.63 6.67 10.82
C ALA A 308 -11.29 6.44 12.19
N LYS A 309 -10.71 7.00 13.27
CA LYS A 309 -11.30 6.93 14.61
C LYS A 309 -12.57 7.76 14.72
N GLN A 310 -12.59 8.99 14.21
CA GLN A 310 -13.78 9.86 14.20
C GLN A 310 -14.94 9.23 13.42
N GLN A 311 -14.64 8.46 12.37
CA GLN A 311 -15.64 7.75 11.58
C GLN A 311 -16.05 6.39 12.16
N GLY A 312 -15.51 5.99 13.31
CA GLY A 312 -15.80 4.69 13.93
C GLY A 312 -15.21 3.48 13.17
N LEU A 313 -14.31 3.71 12.20
CA LEU A 313 -13.63 2.63 11.44
C LEU A 313 -12.60 1.90 12.30
N ILE A 314 -12.07 2.57 13.32
CA ILE A 314 -11.21 1.97 14.35
C ILE A 314 -11.67 2.42 15.74
N ARG A 315 -11.47 1.56 16.74
CA ARG A 315 -11.76 1.87 18.15
C ARG A 315 -10.50 2.25 18.93
N LYS A 316 -9.39 1.54 18.70
CA LYS A 316 -8.11 1.78 19.38
C LYS A 316 -7.29 2.82 18.64
N ASN A 317 -6.52 3.60 19.38
CA ASN A 317 -5.51 4.49 18.77
C ASN A 317 -4.37 3.65 18.21
N VAL A 318 -3.74 4.17 17.15
CA VAL A 318 -2.50 3.65 16.59
C VAL A 318 -1.43 4.72 16.77
N ASP A 319 -0.33 4.35 17.44
CA ASP A 319 0.81 5.22 17.60
C ASP A 319 1.73 5.09 16.38
N VAL A 320 1.84 6.18 15.62
CA VAL A 320 2.66 6.23 14.40
C VAL A 320 4.13 5.98 14.70
N LYS A 321 4.67 6.53 15.81
CA LYS A 321 6.10 6.45 16.13
C LYS A 321 6.56 5.02 16.36
N SER A 322 5.78 4.23 17.09
CA SER A 322 6.10 2.82 17.35
C SER A 322 5.79 1.88 16.19
N TRP A 323 4.94 2.32 15.26
CA TRP A 323 4.52 1.51 14.12
C TRP A 323 5.44 1.63 12.91
N VAL A 324 6.02 2.81 12.70
CA VAL A 324 6.96 3.07 11.60
C VAL A 324 8.35 2.54 11.98
N ASN A 325 8.96 1.78 11.08
CA ASN A 325 10.36 1.34 11.22
C ASN A 325 11.21 1.84 10.05
N PRO A 326 11.84 3.01 10.17
CA PRO A 326 12.61 3.61 9.09
C PRO A 326 14.01 3.00 8.92
N SER A 327 14.45 2.11 9.81
CA SER A 327 15.83 1.59 9.80
C SER A 327 16.16 0.87 8.48
N PHE A 328 15.24 0.01 8.01
CA PHE A 328 15.42 -0.76 6.78
C PHE A 328 15.47 0.14 5.53
N VAL A 329 14.57 1.12 5.42
CA VAL A 329 14.58 2.03 4.26
C VAL A 329 15.82 2.94 4.30
N ASN A 330 16.24 3.42 5.46
CA ASN A 330 17.45 4.23 5.59
C ASN A 330 18.70 3.44 5.19
N GLN A 331 18.80 2.19 5.62
CA GLN A 331 19.90 1.31 5.23
C GLN A 331 19.87 1.01 3.72
N ALA A 332 18.70 0.77 3.13
CA ALA A 332 18.55 0.58 1.70
C ALA A 332 18.98 1.81 0.88
N LEU A 333 18.63 3.01 1.34
CA LEU A 333 19.05 4.27 0.72
C LEU A 333 20.58 4.46 0.78
N GLU A 334 21.20 4.08 1.89
CA GLU A 334 22.65 4.13 2.06
C GLU A 334 23.37 3.14 1.13
N GLN A 335 22.97 1.88 1.18
CA GLN A 335 23.55 0.81 0.35
C GLN A 335 23.42 1.08 -1.15
N SER A 336 22.36 1.81 -1.56
CA SER A 336 22.10 2.14 -2.97
C SER A 336 22.67 3.51 -3.39
N ASN A 337 23.39 4.22 -2.53
CA ASN A 337 23.86 5.60 -2.76
C ASN A 337 22.72 6.60 -3.10
N LEU A 338 21.56 6.45 -2.46
CA LEU A 338 20.35 7.24 -2.72
C LEU A 338 19.97 8.17 -1.56
N LYS A 339 20.81 8.36 -0.54
CA LYS A 339 20.51 9.19 0.65
C LYS A 339 20.02 10.61 0.32
N THR A 340 20.52 11.20 -0.75
CA THR A 340 20.20 12.58 -1.16
C THR A 340 19.30 12.65 -2.39
N TYR A 341 18.89 11.51 -2.94
CA TYR A 341 18.10 11.46 -4.16
C TYR A 341 16.69 12.01 -3.96
N TRP A 342 16.03 11.66 -2.84
CA TRP A 342 14.79 12.25 -2.40
C TRP A 342 15.04 13.26 -1.28
N LYS A 343 14.30 14.39 -1.34
CA LYS A 343 14.36 15.41 -0.29
C LYS A 343 13.14 15.27 0.62
N PRO A 344 13.33 15.29 1.95
CA PRO A 344 12.21 15.33 2.88
C PRO A 344 11.34 16.57 2.64
N THR A 345 10.01 16.44 2.75
CA THR A 345 9.08 17.56 2.67
C THR A 345 8.03 17.48 3.78
N GLN A 346 7.37 18.60 4.03
CA GLN A 346 6.19 18.71 4.91
C GLN A 346 4.94 19.10 4.12
N GLN A 347 5.06 19.33 2.81
CA GLN A 347 4.02 19.88 1.96
C GLN A 347 3.57 18.90 0.88
N TYR A 348 2.36 19.14 0.37
CA TYR A 348 1.84 18.44 -0.79
C TYR A 348 2.47 19.00 -2.07
N GLU A 349 3.39 18.27 -2.67
CA GLU A 349 4.17 18.67 -3.85
C GLU A 349 3.89 17.76 -5.06
N TYR A 350 2.64 17.31 -5.21
CA TYR A 350 2.28 16.30 -6.21
C TYR A 350 2.50 16.78 -7.66
N LEU A 351 2.25 18.05 -7.94
CA LEU A 351 2.54 18.63 -9.26
C LEU A 351 3.91 19.28 -9.26
N LYS A 352 4.59 19.24 -10.42
CA LYS A 352 5.80 20.00 -10.61
C LYS A 352 5.47 21.50 -10.52
N SER A 353 6.28 22.23 -9.78
CA SER A 353 6.20 23.69 -9.79
C SER A 353 6.41 24.16 -11.23
N VAL A 354 5.49 24.94 -11.75
CA VAL A 354 5.68 25.67 -13.01
C VAL A 354 6.75 26.74 -12.71
N LYS A 355 7.94 26.56 -13.28
CA LYS A 355 9.00 27.58 -13.22
C LYS A 355 8.73 28.66 -14.26
#